data_be2d6a6d1fe3381554e2b1aa79d6ec9e
#
_entry.id   be2d6a6d1fe3381554e2b1aa79d6ec9e
#
_cell.length_a   1.000
_cell.length_b   1.000
_cell.length_c   1.000
_cell.angle_alpha   90.00
_cell.angle_beta   90.00
_cell.angle_gamma   90.00
#
_symmetry.space_group_name_H-M   'P 1'
#
loop_
_entity.id
_entity.type
_entity.pdbx_description
1 polymer ?
#
loop_
_entity_poly.entity_id
_entity_poly.type
_entity_poly.pdbx_seq_one_letter_code
_entity_poly.pdbx_strand_id
1 'polypeptide(L)'
;MGTAAPGCSVERSSTHCEAAPRYTGRVQNETSVAREITTHSPEETIAFGRTLTEILAPPKLVLLRGDLGAGKTTLVKGISAAFEAAAEEDVTSPTFTLVHEYRGPRAHLYHIDLYRIDTPRELETLGLDDLRSDNSILLIEWGEKFPSLLRERDVEIALEREGENGRRIRTSS
;
A
#
# COMPACT_ATOMS: atom_id res chain seq x y z
N MET A 1 74.34 29.05 -7.01
CA MET A 1 73.61 29.11 -5.72
C MET A 1 72.20 28.78 -6.00
N GLY A 2 71.86 27.54 -5.78
CA GLY A 2 70.54 27.00 -6.03
C GLY A 2 69.76 26.78 -4.76
N THR A 3 68.50 26.71 -4.79
CA THR A 3 67.72 26.03 -3.76
C THR A 3 66.52 25.45 -4.40
N ALA A 4 66.41 24.12 -4.29
CA ALA A 4 65.33 23.33 -4.72
C ALA A 4 64.07 23.53 -3.83
N ALA A 5 62.88 23.59 -4.42
CA ALA A 5 61.65 23.53 -3.70
C ALA A 5 61.12 22.06 -3.73
N PRO A 6 60.53 21.57 -2.65
CA PRO A 6 60.03 20.21 -2.58
C PRO A 6 58.63 20.08 -3.20
N GLY A 7 58.39 18.90 -3.83
CA GLY A 7 57.16 18.55 -4.49
C GLY A 7 55.98 18.39 -3.52
N CYS A 8 54.84 18.84 -3.96
CA CYS A 8 53.54 18.61 -3.33
C CYS A 8 52.90 17.37 -3.94
N SER A 9 52.78 16.33 -3.14
CA SER A 9 52.06 15.10 -3.50
C SER A 9 50.55 15.36 -3.46
N VAL A 10 49.89 15.21 -4.59
CA VAL A 10 48.43 15.27 -4.65
C VAL A 10 47.89 13.91 -4.26
N GLU A 11 47.35 13.80 -3.06
CA GLU A 11 46.57 12.68 -2.62
C GLU A 11 45.22 12.71 -3.33
N ARG A 12 44.91 11.64 -4.06
CA ARG A 12 43.58 11.41 -4.63
C ARG A 12 42.64 10.94 -3.51
N SER A 13 41.81 11.83 -3.03
CA SER A 13 40.68 11.50 -2.17
C SER A 13 39.64 10.76 -2.99
N SER A 14 39.54 9.47 -2.76
CA SER A 14 38.44 8.63 -3.25
C SER A 14 37.20 8.96 -2.44
N THR A 15 36.29 9.73 -3.03
CA THR A 15 34.92 9.88 -2.50
C THR A 15 34.19 8.55 -2.56
N HIS A 16 34.06 7.90 -1.42
CA HIS A 16 33.12 6.82 -1.20
C HIS A 16 31.72 7.39 -1.39
N CYS A 17 31.04 6.89 -2.39
CA CYS A 17 29.61 7.06 -2.54
C CYS A 17 28.94 6.17 -1.48
N GLU A 18 28.58 6.75 -0.36
CA GLU A 18 27.80 6.08 0.68
C GLU A 18 26.42 5.78 0.12
N ALA A 19 26.14 4.50 -0.06
CA ALA A 19 24.81 4.01 -0.38
C ALA A 19 23.85 4.38 0.74
N ALA A 20 22.71 4.96 0.38
CA ALA A 20 21.63 5.28 1.30
C ALA A 20 21.26 4.06 2.17
N PRO A 21 20.94 4.27 3.46
CA PRO A 21 20.65 3.18 4.37
C PRO A 21 19.40 2.46 3.91
N ARG A 22 19.53 1.16 3.61
CA ARG A 22 18.40 0.26 3.43
C ARG A 22 17.65 0.19 4.75
N TYR A 23 16.38 0.56 4.73
CA TYR A 23 15.48 0.45 5.86
C TYR A 23 15.38 -1.03 6.28
N THR A 24 16.08 -1.38 7.34
CA THR A 24 15.97 -2.67 8.02
C THR A 24 15.30 -2.46 9.38
N GLY A 25 14.07 -2.03 9.34
CA GLY A 25 13.21 -1.92 10.53
C GLY A 25 12.34 -3.16 10.68
N ARG A 26 12.95 -4.29 11.05
CA ARG A 26 12.19 -5.44 11.57
C ARG A 26 11.92 -5.19 13.04
N VAL A 27 10.82 -4.51 13.35
CA VAL A 27 10.26 -4.53 14.70
C VAL A 27 9.50 -5.85 14.84
N GLN A 28 10.04 -6.72 15.68
CA GLN A 28 9.37 -7.96 16.09
C GLN A 28 8.38 -7.62 17.20
N ASN A 29 7.23 -8.28 17.17
CA ASN A 29 6.18 -8.35 18.17
C ASN A 29 5.14 -7.20 18.13
N GLU A 30 4.22 -7.31 17.18
CA GLU A 30 2.84 -6.88 17.44
C GLU A 30 1.93 -8.08 17.16
N THR A 31 1.07 -8.37 18.10
CA THR A 31 0.05 -9.42 18.07
C THR A 31 -0.77 -9.25 16.82
N SER A 32 -0.71 -10.21 15.89
CA SER A 32 -1.56 -10.25 14.71
C SER A 32 -3.02 -10.10 15.15
N VAL A 33 -3.59 -8.92 14.98
CA VAL A 33 -4.98 -8.66 15.32
C VAL A 33 -5.83 -9.12 14.15
N ALA A 34 -6.10 -10.43 14.11
CA ALA A 34 -7.08 -10.96 13.20
C ALA A 34 -8.48 -10.52 13.68
N ARG A 35 -9.18 -9.73 12.88
CA ARG A 35 -10.59 -9.38 13.12
C ARG A 35 -11.43 -10.00 12.00
N GLU A 36 -12.55 -10.57 12.38
CA GLU A 36 -13.56 -11.03 11.43
C GLU A 36 -14.89 -10.35 11.73
N ILE A 37 -15.56 -9.88 10.69
CA ILE A 37 -16.88 -9.27 10.78
C ILE A 37 -17.72 -9.70 9.58
N THR A 38 -19.02 -9.82 9.78
CA THR A 38 -20.02 -9.95 8.70
C THR A 38 -20.76 -8.62 8.56
N THR A 39 -20.86 -8.13 7.32
CA THR A 39 -21.68 -6.99 6.94
C THR A 39 -22.84 -7.48 6.08
N HIS A 40 -23.99 -6.81 6.16
CA HIS A 40 -25.22 -7.25 5.47
C HIS A 40 -25.65 -6.28 4.38
N SER A 41 -24.93 -5.18 4.21
CA SER A 41 -25.18 -4.19 3.16
C SER A 41 -23.89 -3.49 2.71
N PRO A 42 -23.91 -2.80 1.55
CA PRO A 42 -22.80 -1.93 1.14
C PRO A 42 -22.49 -0.82 2.17
N GLU A 43 -23.53 -0.25 2.77
CA GLU A 43 -23.41 0.83 3.78
C GLU A 43 -22.68 0.31 5.03
N GLU A 44 -22.99 -0.90 5.48
CA GLU A 44 -22.26 -1.54 6.58
C GLU A 44 -20.80 -1.82 6.23
N THR A 45 -20.52 -2.22 4.99
CA THR A 45 -19.15 -2.44 4.50
C THR A 45 -18.37 -1.13 4.47
N ILE A 46 -19.00 -0.03 4.04
CA ILE A 46 -18.41 1.31 4.08
C ILE A 46 -18.15 1.73 5.53
N ALA A 47 -19.14 1.56 6.41
CA ALA A 47 -19.02 1.89 7.83
C ALA A 47 -17.86 1.12 8.48
N PHE A 48 -17.71 -0.17 8.16
CA PHE A 48 -16.57 -0.96 8.64
C PHE A 48 -15.24 -0.41 8.10
N GLY A 49 -15.17 -0.06 6.81
CA GLY A 49 -13.98 0.56 6.21
C GLY A 49 -13.50 1.80 6.98
N ARG A 50 -14.44 2.62 7.48
CA ARG A 50 -14.13 3.80 8.29
C ARG A 50 -13.47 3.47 9.64
N THR A 51 -13.65 2.28 10.17
CA THR A 51 -13.06 1.85 11.45
C THR A 51 -11.61 1.38 11.33
N LEU A 52 -11.09 1.22 10.10
CA LEU A 52 -9.78 0.61 9.86
C LEU A 52 -8.60 1.59 10.01
N THR A 53 -8.84 2.85 10.34
CA THR A 53 -7.79 3.89 10.38
C THR A 53 -6.63 3.56 11.32
N GLU A 54 -6.89 2.85 12.42
CA GLU A 54 -5.83 2.49 13.39
C GLU A 54 -4.85 1.48 12.82
N ILE A 55 -5.36 0.44 12.12
CA ILE A 55 -4.51 -0.60 11.55
C ILE A 55 -3.90 -0.19 10.20
N LEU A 56 -4.48 0.84 9.56
CA LEU A 56 -4.03 1.38 8.28
C LEU A 56 -3.26 2.70 8.41
N ALA A 57 -2.75 3.04 9.61
CA ALA A 57 -1.92 4.23 9.77
C ALA A 57 -0.70 4.18 8.82
N PRO A 58 -0.45 5.25 8.01
CA PRO A 58 0.64 5.23 7.03
C PRO A 58 2.02 5.15 7.69
N PRO A 59 3.05 4.65 6.99
CA PRO A 59 2.96 4.03 5.67
C PRO A 59 2.44 2.60 5.74
N LYS A 60 1.60 2.19 4.75
CA LYS A 60 1.05 0.83 4.68
C LYS A 60 0.94 0.31 3.25
N LEU A 61 1.24 -0.97 3.07
CA LEU A 61 0.87 -1.75 1.91
C LEU A 61 -0.21 -2.75 2.31
N VAL A 62 -1.38 -2.61 1.74
CA VAL A 62 -2.60 -3.37 2.09
C VAL A 62 -3.04 -4.19 0.89
N LEU A 63 -3.16 -5.50 1.04
CA LEU A 63 -3.76 -6.36 0.03
C LEU A 63 -5.25 -6.53 0.30
N LEU A 64 -6.06 -6.23 -0.70
CA LEU A 64 -7.50 -6.44 -0.71
C LEU A 64 -7.81 -7.69 -1.54
N ARG A 65 -8.11 -8.81 -0.87
CA ARG A 65 -8.41 -10.08 -1.51
C ARG A 65 -9.90 -10.33 -1.60
N GLY A 66 -10.30 -11.01 -2.64
CA GLY A 66 -11.67 -11.44 -2.86
C GLY A 66 -12.06 -11.39 -4.33
N ASP A 67 -13.04 -12.19 -4.68
CA ASP A 67 -13.56 -12.34 -6.04
C ASP A 67 -14.10 -11.02 -6.61
N LEU A 68 -14.35 -11.01 -7.92
CA LEU A 68 -15.02 -9.90 -8.58
C LEU A 68 -16.39 -9.66 -7.92
N GLY A 69 -16.65 -8.42 -7.52
CA GLY A 69 -17.87 -8.03 -6.81
C GLY A 69 -17.92 -8.44 -5.33
N ALA A 70 -16.82 -8.88 -4.72
CA ALA A 70 -16.75 -9.15 -3.28
C ALA A 70 -16.93 -7.90 -2.41
N GLY A 71 -16.81 -6.69 -2.97
CA GLY A 71 -17.00 -5.45 -2.23
C GLY A 71 -15.69 -4.73 -1.87
N LYS A 72 -14.57 -5.07 -2.50
CA LYS A 72 -13.27 -4.43 -2.25
C LYS A 72 -13.33 -2.92 -2.45
N THR A 73 -13.80 -2.45 -3.60
CA THR A 73 -14.00 -1.02 -3.87
C THR A 73 -14.99 -0.36 -2.90
N THR A 74 -16.03 -1.09 -2.45
CA THR A 74 -16.98 -0.61 -1.44
C THR A 74 -16.27 -0.36 -0.10
N LEU A 75 -15.37 -1.25 0.29
CA LEU A 75 -14.55 -1.06 1.48
C LEU A 75 -13.60 0.15 1.35
N VAL A 76 -12.99 0.33 0.17
CA VAL A 76 -12.11 1.47 -0.12
C VAL A 76 -12.84 2.80 0.02
N LYS A 77 -14.14 2.88 -0.31
CA LYS A 77 -14.96 4.09 -0.07
C LYS A 77 -14.93 4.51 1.40
N GLY A 78 -15.15 3.55 2.30
CA GLY A 78 -15.12 3.81 3.74
C GLY A 78 -13.73 4.21 4.25
N ILE A 79 -12.68 3.53 3.76
CA ILE A 79 -11.30 3.87 4.11
C ILE A 79 -10.96 5.29 3.64
N SER A 80 -11.27 5.63 2.39
CA SER A 80 -10.98 6.95 1.81
C SER A 80 -11.69 8.08 2.55
N ALA A 81 -12.95 7.86 2.91
CA ALA A 81 -13.72 8.84 3.70
C ALA A 81 -13.12 9.05 5.10
N ALA A 82 -12.64 7.98 5.75
CA ALA A 82 -12.05 8.06 7.09
C ALA A 82 -10.71 8.80 7.13
N PHE A 83 -9.94 8.75 6.04
CA PHE A 83 -8.70 9.52 5.88
C PHE A 83 -8.93 10.91 5.27
N GLU A 84 -10.20 11.29 5.01
CA GLU A 84 -10.57 12.55 4.37
C GLU A 84 -9.89 12.73 2.99
N ALA A 85 -9.63 11.60 2.31
CA ALA A 85 -8.91 11.58 1.04
C ALA A 85 -9.84 11.69 -0.18
N ALA A 86 -11.07 11.16 -0.07
CA ALA A 86 -12.10 11.28 -1.10
C ALA A 86 -13.50 11.10 -0.47
N ALA A 87 -14.52 11.69 -1.08
CA ALA A 87 -15.90 11.36 -0.79
C ALA A 87 -16.24 9.95 -1.33
N GLU A 88 -17.22 9.29 -0.74
CA GLU A 88 -17.56 7.90 -1.11
C GLU A 88 -18.03 7.78 -2.57
N GLU A 89 -18.72 8.78 -3.08
CA GLU A 89 -19.20 8.86 -4.46
C GLU A 89 -18.06 9.01 -5.48
N ASP A 90 -16.92 9.59 -5.08
CA ASP A 90 -15.77 9.82 -5.95
C ASP A 90 -14.87 8.57 -6.08
N VAL A 91 -15.05 7.59 -5.17
CA VAL A 91 -14.24 6.36 -5.19
C VAL A 91 -14.83 5.34 -6.14
N THR A 92 -14.08 5.01 -7.17
CA THR A 92 -14.42 4.02 -8.20
C THR A 92 -13.32 2.98 -8.34
N SER A 93 -13.63 1.82 -8.96
CA SER A 93 -12.61 0.81 -9.24
C SER A 93 -11.66 1.29 -10.34
N PRO A 94 -10.33 1.19 -10.14
CA PRO A 94 -9.34 1.58 -11.14
C PRO A 94 -9.01 0.47 -12.15
N THR A 95 -9.92 -0.46 -12.43
CA THR A 95 -9.68 -1.62 -13.31
C THR A 95 -9.14 -1.25 -14.70
N PHE A 96 -9.44 -0.03 -15.20
CA PHE A 96 -8.95 0.44 -16.50
C PHE A 96 -7.75 1.39 -16.38
N THR A 97 -7.72 2.22 -15.35
CA THR A 97 -6.65 3.19 -15.08
C THR A 97 -5.50 2.61 -14.29
N LEU A 98 -5.70 1.43 -13.69
CA LEU A 98 -4.81 0.66 -12.81
C LEU A 98 -4.55 1.34 -11.47
N VAL A 99 -4.45 2.65 -11.40
CA VAL A 99 -4.17 3.42 -10.18
C VAL A 99 -5.07 4.65 -10.11
N HIS A 100 -5.75 4.83 -8.98
CA HIS A 100 -6.37 6.08 -8.57
C HIS A 100 -5.66 6.63 -7.35
N GLU A 101 -5.36 7.91 -7.36
CA GLU A 101 -4.78 8.63 -6.22
C GLU A 101 -5.84 9.50 -5.55
N TYR A 102 -5.94 9.40 -4.22
CA TYR A 102 -6.80 10.25 -3.39
C TYR A 102 -5.94 10.93 -2.33
N ARG A 103 -5.92 12.26 -2.32
CA ARG A 103 -5.06 13.05 -1.43
C ARG A 103 -5.85 13.64 -0.28
N GLY A 104 -5.62 13.11 0.91
CA GLY A 104 -6.19 13.64 2.14
C GLY A 104 -5.16 14.29 3.06
N PRO A 105 -5.62 15.04 4.06
CA PRO A 105 -4.74 15.68 5.05
C PRO A 105 -4.06 14.66 5.96
N ARG A 106 -4.63 13.46 6.09
CA ARG A 106 -4.14 12.40 6.99
C ARG A 106 -3.30 11.34 6.30
N ALA A 107 -3.54 11.09 5.01
CA ALA A 107 -2.80 10.14 4.20
C ALA A 107 -3.03 10.39 2.71
N HIS A 108 -2.06 9.97 1.87
CA HIS A 108 -2.25 9.79 0.44
C HIS A 108 -2.62 8.33 0.17
N LEU A 109 -3.80 8.09 -0.38
CA LEU A 109 -4.29 6.76 -0.70
C LEU A 109 -4.08 6.47 -2.19
N TYR A 110 -3.47 5.34 -2.49
CA TYR A 110 -3.36 4.81 -3.83
C TYR A 110 -4.22 3.56 -3.92
N HIS A 111 -5.33 3.63 -4.65
CA HIS A 111 -6.19 2.49 -4.95
C HIS A 111 -5.72 1.87 -6.27
N ILE A 112 -5.24 0.63 -6.21
CA ILE A 112 -4.56 -0.07 -7.29
C ILE A 112 -5.30 -1.36 -7.59
N ASP A 113 -5.62 -1.62 -8.86
CA ASP A 113 -6.29 -2.83 -9.30
C ASP A 113 -5.40 -3.59 -10.29
N LEU A 114 -4.87 -4.73 -9.86
CA LEU A 114 -3.97 -5.58 -10.64
C LEU A 114 -4.71 -6.69 -11.40
N TYR A 115 -6.05 -6.62 -11.53
CA TYR A 115 -6.82 -7.64 -12.25
C TYR A 115 -6.28 -7.95 -13.64
N ARG A 116 -5.84 -6.91 -14.37
CA ARG A 116 -5.33 -6.98 -15.75
C ARG A 116 -3.83 -7.15 -15.86
N ILE A 117 -3.12 -7.16 -14.76
CA ILE A 117 -1.66 -7.32 -14.73
C ILE A 117 -1.36 -8.79 -14.47
N ASP A 118 -0.66 -9.44 -15.39
CA ASP A 118 -0.42 -10.87 -15.33
C ASP A 118 1.05 -11.24 -15.14
N THR A 119 1.97 -10.32 -15.41
CA THR A 119 3.40 -10.59 -15.32
C THR A 119 4.12 -9.68 -14.32
N PRO A 120 5.19 -10.16 -13.66
CA PRO A 120 6.02 -9.31 -12.80
C PRO A 120 6.60 -8.08 -13.52
N ARG A 121 6.91 -8.21 -14.81
CA ARG A 121 7.44 -7.10 -15.62
C ARG A 121 6.40 -5.98 -15.80
N GLU A 122 5.13 -6.33 -16.02
CA GLU A 122 4.05 -5.34 -16.07
C GLU A 122 3.87 -4.67 -14.71
N LEU A 123 3.94 -5.44 -13.60
CA LEU A 123 3.89 -4.88 -12.25
C LEU A 123 5.01 -3.86 -12.01
N GLU A 124 6.24 -4.16 -12.42
CA GLU A 124 7.38 -3.24 -12.31
C GLU A 124 7.14 -1.92 -13.03
N THR A 125 6.43 -1.94 -14.19
CA THR A 125 6.14 -0.71 -14.96
C THR A 125 5.17 0.23 -14.26
N LEU A 126 4.44 -0.24 -13.25
CA LEU A 126 3.54 0.62 -12.46
C LEU A 126 4.31 1.51 -11.47
N GLY A 127 5.58 1.23 -11.20
CA GLY A 127 6.40 2.04 -10.30
C GLY A 127 5.84 2.10 -8.87
N LEU A 128 5.33 0.99 -8.33
CA LEU A 128 4.70 0.97 -7.00
C LEU A 128 5.64 1.49 -5.90
N ASP A 129 6.94 1.31 -6.06
CA ASP A 129 7.93 1.80 -5.11
C ASP A 129 7.98 3.33 -5.08
N ASP A 130 7.74 4.00 -6.21
CA ASP A 130 7.71 5.46 -6.32
C ASP A 130 6.47 6.06 -5.62
N LEU A 131 5.41 5.26 -5.44
CA LEU A 131 4.19 5.67 -4.72
C LEU A 131 4.33 5.54 -3.20
N ARG A 132 5.36 4.82 -2.73
CA ARG A 132 5.61 4.64 -1.30
C ARG A 132 6.26 5.88 -0.71
N SER A 133 5.64 6.42 0.33
CA SER A 133 6.16 7.53 1.14
C SER A 133 5.69 7.37 2.59
N ASP A 134 6.27 8.11 3.51
CA ASP A 134 5.91 8.06 4.93
C ASP A 134 4.42 8.35 5.20
N ASN A 135 3.74 8.99 4.26
CA ASN A 135 2.32 9.33 4.37
C ASN A 135 1.44 8.59 3.35
N SER A 136 1.91 7.50 2.75
CA SER A 136 1.15 6.77 1.74
C SER A 136 0.52 5.49 2.29
N ILE A 137 -0.65 5.15 1.75
CA ILE A 137 -1.31 3.85 1.93
C ILE A 137 -1.63 3.32 0.54
N LEU A 138 -1.04 2.17 0.18
CA LEU A 138 -1.32 1.46 -1.06
C LEU A 138 -2.39 0.40 -0.80
N LEU A 139 -3.57 0.56 -1.36
CA LEU A 139 -4.69 -0.37 -1.30
C LEU A 139 -4.73 -1.15 -2.61
N ILE A 140 -4.25 -2.40 -2.59
CA ILE A 140 -3.99 -3.18 -3.80
C ILE A 140 -4.99 -4.33 -3.91
N GLU A 141 -5.85 -4.29 -4.94
CA GLU A 141 -6.72 -5.40 -5.35
C GLU A 141 -5.94 -6.35 -6.27
N TRP A 142 -6.17 -7.66 -6.13
CA TRP A 142 -5.53 -8.72 -6.91
C TRP A 142 -4.01 -8.84 -6.72
N GLY A 143 -3.47 -8.27 -5.64
CA GLY A 143 -2.05 -8.32 -5.33
C GLY A 143 -1.55 -9.73 -4.97
N GLU A 144 -2.44 -10.65 -4.59
CA GLU A 144 -2.12 -12.05 -4.30
C GLU A 144 -1.58 -12.82 -5.51
N LYS A 145 -1.76 -12.32 -6.73
CA LYS A 145 -1.14 -12.85 -7.95
C LYS A 145 0.39 -12.75 -7.92
N PHE A 146 0.94 -11.86 -7.10
CA PHE A 146 2.36 -11.53 -7.06
C PHE A 146 3.00 -11.89 -5.72
N PRO A 147 3.87 -12.92 -5.69
CA PRO A 147 4.53 -13.36 -4.45
C PRO A 147 5.38 -12.28 -3.76
N SER A 148 5.87 -11.27 -4.48
CA SER A 148 6.58 -10.11 -3.91
C SER A 148 5.65 -9.31 -3.00
N LEU A 149 4.48 -8.94 -3.48
CA LEU A 149 3.49 -8.17 -2.72
C LEU A 149 2.98 -8.94 -1.51
N LEU A 150 2.81 -10.27 -1.64
CA LEU A 150 2.45 -11.13 -0.50
C LEU A 150 3.48 -11.11 0.63
N ARG A 151 4.77 -10.96 0.30
CA ARG A 151 5.84 -10.86 1.30
C ARG A 151 5.99 -9.47 1.91
N GLU A 152 5.62 -8.45 1.15
CA GLU A 152 5.83 -7.05 1.51
C GLU A 152 4.62 -6.40 2.17
N ARG A 153 3.46 -7.09 2.16
CA ARG A 153 2.24 -6.54 2.74
C ARG A 153 2.36 -6.33 4.24
N ASP A 154 1.83 -5.23 4.71
CA ASP A 154 1.66 -4.94 6.13
C ASP A 154 0.32 -5.48 6.65
N VAL A 155 -0.72 -5.40 5.82
CA VAL A 155 -2.08 -5.82 6.16
C VAL A 155 -2.71 -6.56 4.99
N GLU A 156 -3.45 -7.61 5.29
CA GLU A 156 -4.31 -8.28 4.32
C GLU A 156 -5.76 -8.18 4.77
N ILE A 157 -6.64 -7.80 3.86
CA ILE A 157 -8.09 -7.75 4.09
C ILE A 157 -8.75 -8.65 3.06
N ALA A 158 -9.32 -9.75 3.52
CA ALA A 158 -10.03 -10.71 2.69
C ALA A 158 -11.53 -10.49 2.77
N LEU A 159 -12.19 -10.38 1.62
CA LEU A 159 -13.63 -10.22 1.49
C LEU A 159 -14.23 -11.42 0.76
N GLU A 160 -15.21 -12.05 1.38
CA GLU A 160 -15.98 -13.15 0.82
C GLU A 160 -17.47 -12.78 0.77
N ARG A 161 -18.18 -13.20 -0.28
CA ARG A 161 -19.63 -13.04 -0.32
C ARG A 161 -20.29 -13.98 0.67
N GLU A 162 -21.25 -13.45 1.42
CA GLU A 162 -22.08 -14.21 2.34
C GLU A 162 -23.56 -13.93 2.04
N GLY A 163 -24.20 -14.87 1.32
CA GLY A 163 -25.53 -14.65 0.78
C GLY A 163 -25.58 -13.60 -0.34
N GLU A 164 -26.72 -12.96 -0.51
CA GLU A 164 -26.96 -12.01 -1.60
C GLU A 164 -26.27 -10.67 -1.36
N ASN A 165 -26.44 -10.07 -0.19
CA ASN A 165 -25.96 -8.74 0.15
C ASN A 165 -24.85 -8.75 1.22
N GLY A 166 -24.63 -9.86 1.91
CA GLY A 166 -23.65 -9.97 2.98
C GLY A 166 -22.22 -10.13 2.50
N ARG A 167 -21.31 -9.73 3.36
CA ARG A 167 -19.85 -9.90 3.19
C ARG A 167 -19.24 -10.35 4.50
N ARG A 168 -18.40 -11.38 4.43
CA ARG A 168 -17.49 -11.73 5.52
C ARG A 168 -16.15 -11.08 5.23
N ILE A 169 -15.67 -10.30 6.17
CA ILE A 169 -14.44 -9.53 6.03
C ILE A 169 -13.48 -9.95 7.13
N ARG A 170 -12.28 -10.36 6.76
CA ARG A 170 -11.20 -10.73 7.69
C ARG A 170 -10.02 -9.81 7.47
N THR A 171 -9.45 -9.30 8.56
CA THR A 171 -8.21 -8.50 8.55
C THR A 171 -7.11 -9.29 9.26
N SER A 172 -5.90 -9.27 8.71
CA SER A 172 -4.69 -9.81 9.33
C SER A 172 -3.51 -8.88 9.05
N SER A 173 -2.67 -8.67 10.02
CA SER A 173 -1.43 -7.88 9.96
C SER A 173 -0.25 -8.72 10.41
#